data_7d99b94b3365ebf5c822ae6e52708eb2
#
_entry.id   7d99b94b3365ebf5c822ae6e52708eb2
#
_cell.length_a   1.000
_cell.length_b   1.000
_cell.length_c   1.000
_cell.angle_alpha   90.00
_cell.angle_beta   90.00
_cell.angle_gamma   90.00
#
_symmetry.space_group_name_H-M   'P 1'
#
loop_
_entity.id
_entity.type
_entity.pdbx_description
1 polymer ?
#
loop_
_entity_poly.entity_id
_entity_poly.type
_entity_poly.pdbx_seq_one_letter_code
_entity_poly.pdbx_strand_id
1 'polypeptide(L)'
;MTAAPPVIAVLGLGEAGSEIAADLLSAGATVRGFDPEVPAGEHLLQCADDADASRGADLVIALTSAHAAEETLREALPGMGRGDVYADLNTASATLKQRLAVMASEAGVMFADVALMSPVPGLGLRTPMLACGPGAHRYAETFTGLGATVDVLAGPAGTAAARKLVRSVFYKGLAAAVVEALRAGRAAGCEDWLRDNIRAELQNATAQTVDRLERGSLLHARRRADEMAAAGDLLDDLGVPARVARASQEWLTQLLEERSHPETP
;
A
#
# COMPACT_ATOMS: atom_id res chain seq x y z
N MET A 1 -7.26 35.75 -12.70
CA MET A 1 -6.05 35.17 -13.32
C MET A 1 -6.04 33.69 -12.94
N THR A 2 -6.23 32.79 -13.88
CA THR A 2 -6.04 31.36 -13.65
C THR A 2 -4.56 31.13 -13.38
N ALA A 3 -4.23 30.49 -12.27
CA ALA A 3 -2.86 30.08 -11.97
C ALA A 3 -2.33 29.19 -13.13
N ALA A 4 -1.03 29.25 -13.41
CA ALA A 4 -0.42 28.34 -14.36
C ALA A 4 -0.63 26.88 -13.93
N PRO A 5 -0.82 25.94 -14.85
CA PRO A 5 -0.96 24.53 -14.51
C PRO A 5 0.28 24.03 -13.77
N PRO A 6 0.12 23.18 -12.73
CA PRO A 6 1.26 22.66 -12.00
C PRO A 6 2.09 21.73 -12.89
N VAL A 7 3.41 21.77 -12.72
CA VAL A 7 4.36 20.88 -13.39
C VAL A 7 4.70 19.73 -12.44
N ILE A 8 4.34 18.51 -12.81
CA ILE A 8 4.57 17.31 -12.02
C ILE A 8 5.60 16.41 -12.71
N ALA A 9 6.66 16.06 -12.02
CA ALA A 9 7.59 15.02 -12.47
C ALA A 9 7.11 13.65 -11.98
N VAL A 10 7.06 12.66 -12.87
CA VAL A 10 6.71 11.27 -12.58
C VAL A 10 7.91 10.39 -12.89
N LEU A 11 8.53 9.85 -11.85
CA LEU A 11 9.66 8.94 -11.90
C LEU A 11 9.17 7.51 -11.73
N GLY A 12 9.30 6.72 -12.80
CA GLY A 12 8.69 5.40 -12.92
C GLY A 12 7.35 5.46 -13.67
N LEU A 13 7.33 4.89 -14.87
CA LEU A 13 6.20 4.86 -15.81
C LEU A 13 5.64 3.45 -16.01
N GLY A 14 5.84 2.56 -15.05
CA GLY A 14 5.19 1.27 -15.01
C GLY A 14 3.65 1.40 -14.90
N GLU A 15 2.95 0.30 -14.60
CA GLU A 15 1.48 0.23 -14.59
C GLU A 15 0.83 1.39 -13.78
N ALA A 16 1.28 1.61 -12.55
CA ALA A 16 0.72 2.65 -11.69
C ALA A 16 1.14 4.07 -12.12
N GLY A 17 2.43 4.24 -12.49
CA GLY A 17 2.96 5.54 -12.87
C GLY A 17 2.34 6.08 -14.15
N SER A 18 2.17 5.23 -15.15
CA SER A 18 1.53 5.62 -16.43
C SER A 18 0.08 6.04 -16.25
N GLU A 19 -0.69 5.32 -15.42
CA GLU A 19 -2.10 5.64 -15.19
C GLU A 19 -2.25 6.94 -14.39
N ILE A 20 -1.47 7.14 -13.34
CA ILE A 20 -1.48 8.40 -12.58
C ILE A 20 -1.02 9.57 -13.48
N ALA A 21 0.01 9.39 -14.30
CA ALA A 21 0.48 10.42 -15.23
C ALA A 21 -0.59 10.83 -16.25
N ALA A 22 -1.31 9.86 -16.80
CA ALA A 22 -2.41 10.12 -17.73
C ALA A 22 -3.56 10.91 -17.07
N ASP A 23 -3.91 10.56 -15.83
CA ASP A 23 -4.94 11.27 -15.08
C ASP A 23 -4.49 12.69 -14.68
N LEU A 24 -3.21 12.90 -14.32
CA LEU A 24 -2.64 14.21 -14.04
C LEU A 24 -2.72 15.13 -15.29
N LEU A 25 -2.38 14.60 -16.47
CA LEU A 25 -2.54 15.33 -17.75
C LEU A 25 -4.01 15.69 -17.99
N SER A 26 -4.92 14.73 -17.79
CA SER A 26 -6.36 14.93 -17.97
C SER A 26 -6.93 15.96 -16.99
N ALA A 27 -6.34 16.07 -15.79
CA ALA A 27 -6.67 17.07 -14.79
C ALA A 27 -6.05 18.47 -15.08
N GLY A 28 -5.27 18.60 -16.15
CA GLY A 28 -4.70 19.86 -16.61
C GLY A 28 -3.29 20.16 -16.10
N ALA A 29 -2.61 19.21 -15.47
CA ALA A 29 -1.19 19.37 -15.10
C ALA A 29 -0.28 19.23 -16.33
N THR A 30 0.89 19.84 -16.29
CA THR A 30 2.00 19.50 -17.19
C THR A 30 2.79 18.36 -16.56
N VAL A 31 2.98 17.26 -17.28
CA VAL A 31 3.65 16.07 -16.74
C VAL A 31 4.96 15.82 -17.49
N ARG A 32 6.05 15.74 -16.71
CA ARG A 32 7.39 15.35 -17.14
C ARG A 32 7.62 13.92 -16.65
N GLY A 33 8.06 13.02 -17.50
CA GLY A 33 8.20 11.61 -17.14
C GLY A 33 9.57 11.04 -17.46
N PHE A 34 10.07 10.19 -16.58
CA PHE A 34 11.22 9.36 -16.84
C PHE A 34 11.05 7.96 -16.26
N ASP A 35 11.45 6.98 -17.04
CA ASP A 35 11.60 5.58 -16.64
C ASP A 35 12.64 4.96 -17.56
N PRO A 36 13.64 4.22 -17.02
CA PRO A 36 14.73 3.64 -17.83
C PRO A 36 14.25 2.53 -18.77
N GLU A 37 13.11 1.89 -18.48
CA GLU A 37 12.61 0.72 -19.22
C GLU A 37 11.34 1.05 -20.02
N VAL A 38 10.53 2.01 -19.56
CA VAL A 38 9.24 2.33 -20.13
C VAL A 38 9.26 3.72 -20.76
N PRO A 39 9.08 3.86 -22.10
CA PRO A 39 9.01 5.16 -22.73
C PRO A 39 7.79 5.95 -22.27
N ALA A 40 7.91 7.28 -22.20
CA ALA A 40 6.77 8.14 -21.92
C ALA A 40 5.68 7.97 -23.00
N GLY A 41 4.43 7.86 -22.53
CA GLY A 41 3.26 7.80 -23.41
C GLY A 41 3.01 9.11 -24.15
N GLU A 42 2.03 9.10 -25.05
CA GLU A 42 1.60 10.31 -25.77
C GLU A 42 1.24 11.44 -24.79
N HIS A 43 1.66 12.67 -25.11
CA HIS A 43 1.44 13.89 -24.31
C HIS A 43 2.24 14.03 -23.02
N LEU A 44 3.02 13.02 -22.58
CA LEU A 44 4.03 13.20 -21.54
C LEU A 44 5.30 13.81 -22.13
N LEU A 45 5.91 14.75 -21.41
CA LEU A 45 7.23 15.25 -21.76
C LEU A 45 8.28 14.20 -21.34
N GLN A 46 8.76 13.43 -22.31
CA GLN A 46 9.86 12.47 -22.10
C GLN A 46 11.11 13.20 -21.69
N CYS A 47 11.69 12.84 -20.55
CA CYS A 47 12.94 13.38 -20.02
C CYS A 47 14.10 12.41 -20.22
N ALA A 48 15.32 12.92 -20.14
CA ALA A 48 16.53 12.14 -20.37
C ALA A 48 16.92 11.27 -19.17
N ASP A 49 16.62 11.77 -17.95
CA ASP A 49 16.91 11.14 -16.67
C ASP A 49 16.02 11.71 -15.56
N ASP A 50 16.15 11.19 -14.33
CA ASP A 50 15.39 11.64 -13.16
C ASP A 50 15.68 13.10 -12.81
N ALA A 51 16.91 13.57 -12.95
CA ALA A 51 17.27 14.97 -12.71
C ALA A 51 16.65 15.90 -13.75
N ASP A 52 16.64 15.51 -15.03
CA ASP A 52 15.96 16.28 -16.08
C ASP A 52 14.46 16.32 -15.82
N ALA A 53 13.83 15.21 -15.50
CA ALA A 53 12.40 15.16 -15.16
C ALA A 53 12.06 16.08 -13.98
N SER A 54 12.88 16.07 -12.94
CA SER A 54 12.66 16.84 -11.71
C SER A 54 12.90 18.35 -11.86
N ARG A 55 13.66 18.77 -12.87
CA ARG A 55 14.05 20.17 -13.03
C ARG A 55 12.86 21.10 -13.32
N GLY A 56 12.61 22.03 -12.39
CA GLY A 56 11.52 22.99 -12.50
C GLY A 56 10.13 22.39 -12.30
N ALA A 57 10.04 21.17 -11.78
CA ALA A 57 8.77 20.61 -11.35
C ALA A 57 8.32 21.24 -10.01
N ASP A 58 7.02 21.52 -9.89
CA ASP A 58 6.41 21.95 -8.62
C ASP A 58 6.33 20.81 -7.61
N LEU A 59 6.30 19.58 -8.11
CA LEU A 59 6.23 18.36 -7.32
C LEU A 59 6.89 17.19 -8.10
N VAL A 60 7.74 16.42 -7.45
CA VAL A 60 8.33 15.19 -7.97
C VAL A 60 7.68 14.02 -7.27
N ILE A 61 7.14 13.04 -8.03
CA ILE A 61 6.57 11.81 -7.49
C ILE A 61 7.34 10.60 -8.02
N ALA A 62 7.64 9.63 -7.14
CA ALA A 62 8.30 8.38 -7.49
C ALA A 62 7.33 7.20 -7.37
N LEU A 63 7.18 6.45 -8.45
CA LEU A 63 6.36 5.24 -8.60
C LEU A 63 7.18 4.11 -9.22
N THR A 64 8.36 3.86 -8.68
CA THR A 64 9.30 2.82 -9.11
C THR A 64 9.11 1.54 -8.28
N SER A 65 10.15 1.09 -7.61
CA SER A 65 10.09 -0.02 -6.66
C SER A 65 10.79 0.35 -5.34
N ALA A 66 10.54 -0.43 -4.28
CA ALA A 66 11.26 -0.25 -3.03
C ALA A 66 12.78 -0.42 -3.19
N HIS A 67 13.21 -1.25 -4.14
CA HIS A 67 14.64 -1.49 -4.42
C HIS A 67 15.29 -0.30 -5.13
N ALA A 68 14.58 0.35 -6.04
CA ALA A 68 15.09 1.49 -6.80
C ALA A 68 14.95 2.83 -6.04
N ALA A 69 14.16 2.90 -4.97
CA ALA A 69 13.75 4.14 -4.34
C ALA A 69 14.91 5.06 -3.89
N GLU A 70 16.00 4.50 -3.33
CA GLU A 70 17.15 5.29 -2.91
C GLU A 70 17.96 5.81 -4.12
N GLU A 71 18.07 5.02 -5.17
CA GLU A 71 18.74 5.41 -6.41
C GLU A 71 17.93 6.48 -7.15
N THR A 72 16.65 6.26 -7.36
CA THR A 72 15.73 7.25 -7.97
C THR A 72 15.79 8.60 -7.25
N LEU A 73 15.73 8.61 -5.90
CA LEU A 73 15.86 9.87 -5.16
C LEU A 73 17.22 10.51 -5.39
N ARG A 74 18.33 9.74 -5.32
CA ARG A 74 19.69 10.26 -5.52
C ARG A 74 19.86 10.88 -6.91
N GLU A 75 19.29 10.27 -7.93
CA GLU A 75 19.34 10.75 -9.31
C GLU A 75 18.41 11.95 -9.57
N ALA A 76 17.30 12.06 -8.85
CA ALA A 76 16.39 13.19 -8.94
C ALA A 76 16.93 14.48 -8.28
N LEU A 77 17.62 14.34 -7.13
CA LEU A 77 18.09 15.48 -6.31
C LEU A 77 18.88 16.55 -7.08
N PRO A 78 19.77 16.24 -8.04
CA PRO A 78 20.48 17.26 -8.82
C PRO A 78 19.55 18.16 -9.67
N GLY A 79 18.34 17.71 -9.97
CA GLY A 79 17.32 18.48 -10.68
C GLY A 79 16.46 19.35 -9.76
N MET A 80 16.54 19.17 -8.45
CA MET A 80 15.67 19.78 -7.45
C MET A 80 16.32 20.94 -6.71
N GLY A 81 15.53 21.92 -6.32
CA GLY A 81 15.93 23.06 -5.52
C GLY A 81 15.56 22.93 -4.04
N ARG A 82 16.12 23.85 -3.21
CA ARG A 82 15.74 23.91 -1.78
C ARG A 82 14.26 24.27 -1.64
N GLY A 83 13.54 23.46 -0.84
CA GLY A 83 12.12 23.65 -0.60
C GLY A 83 11.21 22.96 -1.61
N ASP A 84 11.76 22.32 -2.64
CA ASP A 84 10.98 21.47 -3.53
C ASP A 84 10.46 20.23 -2.78
N VAL A 85 9.44 19.59 -3.32
CA VAL A 85 8.81 18.41 -2.72
C VAL A 85 9.10 17.18 -3.54
N TYR A 86 9.67 16.16 -2.90
CA TYR A 86 9.76 14.80 -3.42
C TYR A 86 8.80 13.89 -2.67
N ALA A 87 7.87 13.28 -3.38
CA ALA A 87 6.89 12.35 -2.83
C ALA A 87 7.20 10.92 -3.29
N ASP A 88 7.47 10.04 -2.34
CA ASP A 88 7.70 8.62 -2.64
C ASP A 88 6.42 7.80 -2.42
N LEU A 89 5.82 7.32 -3.52
CA LEU A 89 4.59 6.53 -3.55
C LEU A 89 4.86 5.02 -3.54
N ASN A 90 6.12 4.61 -3.47
CA ASN A 90 6.50 3.19 -3.45
C ASN A 90 5.99 2.48 -2.19
N THR A 91 5.60 1.23 -2.34
CA THR A 91 5.31 0.38 -1.18
C THR A 91 6.60 -0.09 -0.57
N ALA A 92 6.98 0.50 0.56
CA ALA A 92 8.26 0.27 1.23
C ALA A 92 8.10 0.18 2.75
N SER A 93 9.16 -0.25 3.45
CA SER A 93 9.18 -0.24 4.91
C SER A 93 9.25 1.19 5.47
N ALA A 94 8.74 1.39 6.68
CA ALA A 94 8.86 2.66 7.38
C ALA A 94 10.33 3.11 7.52
N THR A 95 11.24 2.18 7.78
CA THR A 95 12.68 2.45 7.88
C THR A 95 13.26 2.97 6.56
N LEU A 96 12.87 2.40 5.41
CA LEU A 96 13.32 2.92 4.11
C LEU A 96 12.80 4.34 3.88
N LYS A 97 11.52 4.60 4.16
CA LYS A 97 10.94 5.96 4.04
C LYS A 97 11.66 6.99 4.92
N GLN A 98 12.06 6.59 6.13
CA GLN A 98 12.84 7.46 7.02
C GLN A 98 14.23 7.77 6.44
N ARG A 99 14.92 6.79 5.87
CA ARG A 99 16.21 7.01 5.19
C ARG A 99 16.06 7.95 4.00
N LEU A 100 15.05 7.76 3.15
CA LEU A 100 14.77 8.67 2.03
C LEU A 100 14.50 10.09 2.52
N ALA A 101 13.75 10.25 3.61
CA ALA A 101 13.49 11.57 4.19
C ALA A 101 14.75 12.27 4.69
N VAL A 102 15.70 11.52 5.26
CA VAL A 102 17.02 12.06 5.66
C VAL A 102 17.80 12.52 4.43
N MET A 103 17.91 11.69 3.39
CA MET A 103 18.60 12.03 2.13
C MET A 103 18.01 13.30 1.49
N ALA A 104 16.68 13.41 1.40
CA ALA A 104 16.02 14.60 0.87
C ALA A 104 16.31 15.84 1.72
N SER A 105 16.24 15.72 3.06
CA SER A 105 16.49 16.80 3.99
C SER A 105 17.91 17.35 3.90
N GLU A 106 18.91 16.48 3.73
CA GLU A 106 20.33 16.88 3.53
C GLU A 106 20.52 17.73 2.27
N ALA A 107 19.72 17.47 1.22
CA ALA A 107 19.66 18.29 0.02
C ALA A 107 18.75 19.53 0.15
N GLY A 108 18.06 19.68 1.27
CA GLY A 108 17.10 20.78 1.50
C GLY A 108 15.74 20.58 0.81
N VAL A 109 15.44 19.36 0.37
CA VAL A 109 14.18 18.96 -0.27
C VAL A 109 13.20 18.44 0.79
N MET A 110 11.92 18.79 0.66
CA MET A 110 10.86 18.32 1.55
C MET A 110 10.37 16.94 1.08
N PHE A 111 10.44 15.97 1.96
CA PHE A 111 9.99 14.61 1.66
C PHE A 111 8.54 14.36 2.06
N ALA A 112 7.75 13.72 1.18
CA ALA A 112 6.44 13.18 1.47
C ALA A 112 6.47 11.64 1.34
N ASP A 113 6.19 10.92 2.43
CA ASP A 113 5.89 9.49 2.39
C ASP A 113 4.41 9.33 2.04
N VAL A 114 4.14 8.76 0.86
CA VAL A 114 2.77 8.57 0.37
C VAL A 114 2.47 7.08 0.24
N ALA A 115 1.35 6.66 0.78
CA ALA A 115 0.85 5.30 0.70
C ALA A 115 -0.44 5.24 -0.14
N LEU A 116 -0.38 4.57 -1.28
CA LEU A 116 -1.54 4.24 -2.10
C LEU A 116 -2.37 3.15 -1.40
N MET A 117 -3.62 3.43 -1.06
CA MET A 117 -4.44 2.55 -0.19
C MET A 117 -5.30 1.55 -0.96
N SER A 118 -5.22 1.55 -2.29
CA SER A 118 -5.86 0.57 -3.19
C SER A 118 -4.93 0.31 -4.39
N PRO A 119 -5.17 -0.73 -5.20
CA PRO A 119 -4.56 -0.84 -6.53
C PRO A 119 -4.88 0.40 -7.36
N VAL A 120 -3.90 0.88 -8.12
CA VAL A 120 -4.06 2.05 -9.03
C VAL A 120 -4.87 1.69 -10.27
N PRO A 121 -4.68 0.53 -10.91
CA PRO A 121 -5.43 0.17 -12.11
C PRO A 121 -6.94 0.34 -11.97
N GLY A 122 -7.52 1.16 -12.86
CA GLY A 122 -8.94 1.51 -12.87
C GLY A 122 -9.37 2.63 -11.91
N LEU A 123 -8.49 3.04 -10.99
CA LEU A 123 -8.73 4.17 -10.08
C LEU A 123 -7.85 5.39 -10.43
N GLY A 124 -6.63 5.15 -10.91
CA GLY A 124 -5.69 6.20 -11.26
C GLY A 124 -5.47 7.19 -10.12
N LEU A 125 -5.64 8.47 -10.41
CA LEU A 125 -5.53 9.56 -9.44
C LEU A 125 -6.59 9.51 -8.32
N ARG A 126 -7.71 8.82 -8.52
CA ARG A 126 -8.75 8.60 -7.50
C ARG A 126 -8.39 7.54 -6.47
N THR A 127 -7.26 6.88 -6.61
CA THR A 127 -6.74 5.96 -5.58
C THR A 127 -6.62 6.70 -4.26
N PRO A 128 -7.27 6.25 -3.16
CA PRO A 128 -7.13 6.90 -1.86
C PRO A 128 -5.68 6.86 -1.38
N MET A 129 -5.19 7.97 -0.84
CA MET A 129 -3.80 8.14 -0.45
C MET A 129 -3.69 8.61 1.00
N LEU A 130 -2.68 8.09 1.72
CA LEU A 130 -2.23 8.65 2.99
C LEU A 130 -0.88 9.32 2.75
N ALA A 131 -0.68 10.53 3.28
CA ALA A 131 0.59 11.24 3.19
C ALA A 131 1.09 11.66 4.56
N CYS A 132 2.40 11.62 4.80
CA CYS A 132 3.03 12.15 6.01
C CYS A 132 4.45 12.67 5.71
N GLY A 133 5.04 13.35 6.69
CA GLY A 133 6.35 13.98 6.56
C GLY A 133 6.28 15.46 6.14
N PRO A 134 7.42 16.14 6.04
CA PRO A 134 7.50 17.61 5.83
C PRO A 134 6.83 18.09 4.53
N GLY A 135 6.85 17.28 3.47
CA GLY A 135 6.26 17.61 2.17
C GLY A 135 4.78 17.25 2.03
N ALA A 136 4.18 16.57 3.03
CA ALA A 136 2.85 15.96 2.89
C ALA A 136 1.73 16.98 2.62
N HIS A 137 1.74 18.14 3.27
CA HIS A 137 0.71 19.17 3.05
C HIS A 137 0.76 19.72 1.63
N ARG A 138 1.95 20.07 1.14
CA ARG A 138 2.10 20.59 -0.23
C ARG A 138 1.75 19.54 -1.28
N TYR A 139 2.15 18.28 -1.05
CA TYR A 139 1.70 17.16 -1.87
C TYR A 139 0.17 17.07 -1.92
N ALA A 140 -0.48 17.06 -0.74
CA ALA A 140 -1.93 16.93 -0.64
C ALA A 140 -2.67 18.11 -1.30
N GLU A 141 -2.22 19.35 -1.10
CA GLU A 141 -2.79 20.54 -1.76
C GLU A 141 -2.74 20.42 -3.27
N THR A 142 -1.58 20.04 -3.83
CA THR A 142 -1.38 19.89 -5.27
C THR A 142 -2.28 18.78 -5.83
N PHE A 143 -2.27 17.60 -5.22
CA PHE A 143 -3.02 16.45 -5.72
C PHE A 143 -4.53 16.58 -5.53
N THR A 144 -4.97 17.16 -4.43
CA THR A 144 -6.41 17.44 -4.19
C THR A 144 -6.92 18.49 -5.20
N GLY A 145 -6.11 19.48 -5.52
CA GLY A 145 -6.41 20.46 -6.59
C GLY A 145 -6.58 19.81 -7.96
N LEU A 146 -5.99 18.63 -8.19
CA LEU A 146 -6.12 17.82 -9.41
C LEU A 146 -7.16 16.69 -9.29
N GLY A 147 -7.93 16.65 -8.20
CA GLY A 147 -9.04 15.70 -8.02
C GLY A 147 -8.70 14.42 -7.27
N ALA A 148 -7.50 14.29 -6.70
CA ALA A 148 -7.15 13.15 -5.84
C ALA A 148 -7.77 13.26 -4.44
N THR A 149 -7.82 12.13 -3.74
CA THR A 149 -8.18 12.07 -2.31
C THR A 149 -6.93 11.75 -1.50
N VAL A 150 -6.47 12.69 -0.69
CA VAL A 150 -5.26 12.56 0.12
C VAL A 150 -5.55 12.94 1.57
N ASP A 151 -5.39 11.98 2.47
CA ASP A 151 -5.45 12.22 3.93
C ASP A 151 -4.05 12.47 4.47
N VAL A 152 -3.82 13.63 5.07
CA VAL A 152 -2.54 13.97 5.69
C VAL A 152 -2.52 13.47 7.13
N LEU A 153 -1.51 12.66 7.44
CA LEU A 153 -1.29 12.11 8.77
C LEU A 153 -0.24 12.95 9.53
N ALA A 154 -0.52 13.21 10.79
CA ALA A 154 0.52 13.70 11.69
C ALA A 154 1.60 12.62 11.90
N GLY A 155 2.87 13.03 11.85
CA GLY A 155 4.00 12.14 12.11
C GLY A 155 5.11 12.23 11.08
N PRO A 156 6.26 11.60 11.36
CA PRO A 156 7.41 11.58 10.47
C PRO A 156 7.16 10.69 9.25
N ALA A 157 8.04 10.78 8.25
CA ALA A 157 8.10 9.82 7.15
C ALA A 157 8.18 8.39 7.70
N GLY A 158 7.50 7.47 7.03
CA GLY A 158 7.32 6.08 7.48
C GLY A 158 5.97 5.83 8.15
N THR A 159 5.25 6.87 8.61
CA THR A 159 3.93 6.73 9.26
C THR A 159 2.87 6.23 8.28
N ALA A 160 2.81 6.77 7.07
CA ALA A 160 1.85 6.33 6.05
C ALA A 160 2.18 4.91 5.56
N ALA A 161 3.46 4.63 5.29
CA ALA A 161 3.94 3.29 4.93
C ALA A 161 3.62 2.25 6.01
N ALA A 162 3.85 2.56 7.29
CA ALA A 162 3.53 1.66 8.40
C ALA A 162 2.04 1.33 8.44
N ARG A 163 1.14 2.33 8.33
CA ARG A 163 -0.31 2.10 8.30
C ARG A 163 -0.73 1.21 7.14
N LYS A 164 -0.16 1.41 5.94
CA LYS A 164 -0.42 0.54 4.79
C LYS A 164 0.03 -0.90 5.06
N LEU A 165 1.22 -1.10 5.66
CA LEU A 165 1.72 -2.44 5.98
C LEU A 165 0.87 -3.14 7.04
N VAL A 166 0.48 -2.44 8.11
CA VAL A 166 -0.45 -2.99 9.13
C VAL A 166 -1.78 -3.38 8.49
N ARG A 167 -2.35 -2.51 7.64
CA ARG A 167 -3.57 -2.85 6.88
C ARG A 167 -3.38 -4.08 5.99
N SER A 168 -2.19 -4.25 5.42
CA SER A 168 -1.87 -5.39 4.55
C SER A 168 -1.90 -6.72 5.28
N VAL A 169 -1.67 -6.77 6.59
CA VAL A 169 -1.82 -7.98 7.41
C VAL A 169 -3.23 -8.54 7.26
N PHE A 170 -4.26 -7.68 7.39
CA PHE A 170 -5.64 -8.10 7.22
C PHE A 170 -5.94 -8.53 5.77
N TYR A 171 -5.68 -7.67 4.78
CA TYR A 171 -6.08 -7.94 3.39
C TYR A 171 -5.32 -9.11 2.75
N LYS A 172 -4.02 -9.24 3.02
CA LYS A 172 -3.22 -10.35 2.50
C LYS A 172 -3.48 -11.64 3.28
N GLY A 173 -3.73 -11.53 4.60
CA GLY A 173 -4.15 -12.65 5.42
C GLY A 173 -5.49 -13.22 4.95
N LEU A 174 -6.50 -12.36 4.71
CA LEU A 174 -7.78 -12.78 4.16
C LEU A 174 -7.63 -13.44 2.78
N ALA A 175 -6.82 -12.84 1.89
CA ALA A 175 -6.56 -13.43 0.57
C ALA A 175 -5.90 -14.82 0.68
N ALA A 176 -4.93 -14.98 1.59
CA ALA A 176 -4.28 -16.27 1.86
C ALA A 176 -5.29 -17.32 2.39
N ALA A 177 -6.19 -16.89 3.30
CA ALA A 177 -7.24 -17.76 3.84
C ALA A 177 -8.20 -18.24 2.74
N VAL A 178 -8.64 -17.35 1.84
CA VAL A 178 -9.47 -17.71 0.70
C VAL A 178 -8.75 -18.68 -0.24
N VAL A 179 -7.48 -18.45 -0.54
CA VAL A 179 -6.69 -19.33 -1.42
C VAL A 179 -6.52 -20.72 -0.82
N GLU A 180 -6.17 -20.81 0.47
CA GLU A 180 -5.99 -22.10 1.16
C GLU A 180 -7.32 -22.86 1.23
N ALA A 181 -8.40 -22.19 1.66
CA ALA A 181 -9.73 -22.78 1.75
C ALA A 181 -10.21 -23.33 0.38
N LEU A 182 -10.07 -22.58 -0.71
CA LEU A 182 -10.50 -23.02 -2.04
C LEU A 182 -9.64 -24.19 -2.57
N ARG A 183 -8.34 -24.23 -2.23
CA ARG A 183 -7.49 -25.39 -2.55
C ARG A 183 -7.96 -26.65 -1.79
N ALA A 184 -8.28 -26.50 -0.50
CA ALA A 184 -8.85 -27.59 0.29
C ALA A 184 -10.21 -28.05 -0.27
N GLY A 185 -11.10 -27.10 -0.58
CA GLY A 185 -12.41 -27.40 -1.19
C GLY A 185 -12.29 -28.15 -2.52
N ARG A 186 -11.30 -27.79 -3.35
CA ARG A 186 -11.01 -28.50 -4.61
C ARG A 186 -10.54 -29.93 -4.34
N ALA A 187 -9.61 -30.13 -3.43
CA ALA A 187 -9.11 -31.44 -3.06
C ALA A 187 -10.20 -32.33 -2.43
N ALA A 188 -11.12 -31.74 -1.66
CA ALA A 188 -12.26 -32.40 -1.05
C ALA A 188 -13.49 -32.57 -1.99
N GLY A 189 -13.44 -32.07 -3.23
CA GLY A 189 -14.54 -32.16 -4.20
C GLY A 189 -15.74 -31.25 -3.91
N CYS A 190 -15.56 -30.17 -3.13
CA CYS A 190 -16.63 -29.23 -2.73
C CYS A 190 -16.30 -27.76 -3.01
N GLU A 191 -15.43 -27.46 -3.97
CA GLU A 191 -14.95 -26.10 -4.25
C GLU A 191 -16.09 -25.11 -4.53
N ASP A 192 -17.06 -25.47 -5.38
CA ASP A 192 -18.15 -24.56 -5.77
C ASP A 192 -19.03 -24.19 -4.59
N TRP A 193 -19.41 -25.18 -3.78
CA TRP A 193 -20.16 -24.95 -2.55
C TRP A 193 -19.41 -24.01 -1.60
N LEU A 194 -18.10 -24.26 -1.39
CA LEU A 194 -17.29 -23.44 -0.49
C LEU A 194 -17.11 -22.02 -1.02
N ARG A 195 -16.91 -21.86 -2.32
CA ARG A 195 -16.81 -20.56 -2.98
C ARG A 195 -18.07 -19.72 -2.78
N ASP A 196 -19.24 -20.32 -2.96
CA ASP A 196 -20.52 -19.64 -2.77
C ASP A 196 -20.78 -19.31 -1.30
N ASN A 197 -20.39 -20.20 -0.39
CA ASN A 197 -20.45 -19.94 1.06
C ASN A 197 -19.57 -18.74 1.46
N ILE A 198 -18.30 -18.69 1.00
CA ILE A 198 -17.39 -17.56 1.25
C ILE A 198 -17.96 -16.25 0.68
N ARG A 199 -18.51 -16.28 -0.54
CA ARG A 199 -19.14 -15.11 -1.15
C ARG A 199 -20.30 -14.58 -0.31
N ALA A 200 -21.17 -15.47 0.14
CA ALA A 200 -22.31 -15.12 0.99
C ALA A 200 -21.86 -14.49 2.32
N GLU A 201 -20.85 -15.07 2.98
CA GLU A 201 -20.29 -14.52 4.22
C GLU A 201 -19.69 -13.11 4.00
N LEU A 202 -18.95 -12.89 2.91
CA LEU A 202 -18.36 -11.59 2.59
C LEU A 202 -19.43 -10.54 2.21
N GLN A 203 -20.49 -10.94 1.50
CA GLN A 203 -21.61 -10.03 1.15
C GLN A 203 -22.38 -9.57 2.39
N ASN A 204 -22.49 -10.43 3.41
CA ASN A 204 -23.17 -10.14 4.66
C ASN A 204 -22.26 -9.49 5.72
N ALA A 205 -20.99 -9.25 5.41
CA ALA A 205 -20.05 -8.65 6.33
C ALA A 205 -20.37 -7.16 6.56
N THR A 206 -20.41 -6.77 7.83
CA THR A 206 -20.65 -5.40 8.29
C THR A 206 -19.56 -4.95 9.26
N ALA A 207 -19.59 -3.71 9.73
CA ALA A 207 -18.69 -3.24 10.78
C ALA A 207 -18.74 -4.15 12.04
N GLN A 208 -19.93 -4.64 12.40
CA GLN A 208 -20.11 -5.56 13.53
C GLN A 208 -19.42 -6.93 13.30
N THR A 209 -19.12 -7.29 12.05
CA THR A 209 -18.37 -8.53 11.75
C THR A 209 -16.97 -8.48 12.34
N VAL A 210 -16.32 -7.33 12.32
CA VAL A 210 -14.98 -7.16 12.92
C VAL A 210 -15.03 -7.41 14.41
N ASP A 211 -15.96 -6.76 15.12
CA ASP A 211 -16.15 -6.94 16.57
C ASP A 211 -16.47 -8.40 16.93
N ARG A 212 -17.34 -9.06 16.12
CA ARG A 212 -17.69 -10.46 16.30
C ARG A 212 -16.47 -11.39 16.11
N LEU A 213 -15.64 -11.14 15.12
CA LEU A 213 -14.43 -11.94 14.86
C LEU A 213 -13.42 -11.79 16.00
N GLU A 214 -13.15 -10.57 16.45
CA GLU A 214 -12.25 -10.28 17.54
C GLU A 214 -12.74 -10.89 18.85
N ARG A 215 -13.93 -10.47 19.34
CA ARG A 215 -14.49 -10.97 20.60
C ARG A 215 -14.73 -12.46 20.58
N GLY A 216 -15.19 -13.02 19.46
CA GLY A 216 -15.40 -14.46 19.33
C GLY A 216 -14.11 -15.26 19.39
N SER A 217 -13.00 -14.73 18.90
CA SER A 217 -11.70 -15.37 19.03
C SER A 217 -11.18 -15.34 20.48
N LEU A 218 -11.35 -14.22 21.17
CA LEU A 218 -11.01 -14.09 22.60
C LEU A 218 -11.87 -15.00 23.49
N LEU A 219 -13.19 -15.05 23.28
CA LEU A 219 -14.10 -15.81 24.15
C LEU A 219 -14.03 -17.33 23.93
N HIS A 220 -13.82 -17.77 22.70
CA HIS A 220 -13.90 -19.15 22.28
C HIS A 220 -12.58 -19.72 21.78
N ALA A 221 -11.45 -19.15 22.21
CA ALA A 221 -10.11 -19.47 21.73
C ALA A 221 -9.81 -20.98 21.76
N ARG A 222 -10.11 -21.67 22.89
CA ARG A 222 -9.86 -23.12 23.02
C ARG A 222 -10.58 -23.91 21.94
N ARG A 223 -11.90 -23.78 21.87
CA ARG A 223 -12.71 -24.53 20.89
C ARG A 223 -12.27 -24.24 19.46
N ARG A 224 -11.97 -22.96 19.14
CA ARG A 224 -11.50 -22.56 17.81
C ARG A 224 -10.10 -23.07 17.50
N ALA A 225 -9.21 -23.17 18.50
CA ALA A 225 -7.90 -23.78 18.31
C ALA A 225 -8.02 -25.28 17.96
N ASP A 226 -8.91 -26.00 18.67
CA ASP A 226 -9.19 -27.40 18.38
C ASP A 226 -9.80 -27.59 16.98
N GLU A 227 -10.74 -26.71 16.58
CA GLU A 227 -11.33 -26.68 15.21
C GLU A 227 -10.25 -26.45 14.14
N MET A 228 -9.30 -25.52 14.37
CA MET A 228 -8.21 -25.24 13.43
C MET A 228 -7.15 -26.33 13.40
N ALA A 229 -6.92 -27.03 14.51
CA ALA A 229 -6.08 -28.23 14.53
C ALA A 229 -6.67 -29.32 13.62
N ALA A 230 -7.97 -29.64 13.81
CA ALA A 230 -8.66 -30.62 12.97
C ALA A 230 -8.70 -30.21 11.48
N ALA A 231 -8.88 -28.92 11.20
CA ALA A 231 -8.80 -28.40 9.83
C ALA A 231 -7.39 -28.61 9.22
N GLY A 232 -6.34 -28.34 10.01
CA GLY A 232 -4.96 -28.59 9.59
C GLY A 232 -4.70 -30.07 9.26
N ASP A 233 -5.17 -30.99 10.11
CA ASP A 233 -5.04 -32.43 9.89
C ASP A 233 -5.80 -32.88 8.62
N LEU A 234 -7.01 -32.36 8.39
CA LEU A 234 -7.76 -32.60 7.16
C LEU A 234 -7.00 -32.11 5.92
N LEU A 235 -6.39 -30.93 5.97
CA LEU A 235 -5.61 -30.41 4.84
C LEU A 235 -4.39 -31.29 4.55
N ASP A 236 -3.70 -31.76 5.59
CA ASP A 236 -2.57 -32.68 5.45
C ASP A 236 -3.01 -34.01 4.80
N ASP A 237 -4.15 -34.58 5.22
CA ASP A 237 -4.75 -35.79 4.59
C ASP A 237 -5.11 -35.56 3.11
N LEU A 238 -5.53 -34.36 2.75
CA LEU A 238 -5.84 -33.96 1.37
C LEU A 238 -4.60 -33.56 0.55
N GLY A 239 -3.40 -33.59 1.14
CA GLY A 239 -2.16 -33.16 0.49
C GLY A 239 -2.11 -31.66 0.20
N VAL A 240 -2.86 -30.84 0.94
CA VAL A 240 -2.88 -29.37 0.83
C VAL A 240 -2.06 -28.76 1.97
N PRO A 241 -1.07 -27.90 1.69
CA PRO A 241 -0.29 -27.26 2.76
C PRO A 241 -1.16 -26.40 3.69
N ALA A 242 -1.29 -26.78 4.95
CA ALA A 242 -2.14 -26.16 5.98
C ALA A 242 -1.50 -24.92 6.63
N ARG A 243 -1.10 -23.92 5.87
CA ARG A 243 -0.32 -22.77 6.37
C ARG A 243 -1.17 -21.80 7.19
N VAL A 244 -2.31 -21.41 6.69
CA VAL A 244 -3.22 -20.47 7.37
C VAL A 244 -3.92 -21.18 8.52
N ALA A 245 -4.35 -22.43 8.33
CA ALA A 245 -4.96 -23.23 9.40
C ALA A 245 -4.02 -23.38 10.61
N ARG A 246 -2.77 -23.74 10.39
CA ARG A 246 -1.78 -23.88 11.47
C ARG A 246 -1.45 -22.53 12.14
N ALA A 247 -1.22 -21.45 11.35
CA ALA A 247 -1.00 -20.12 11.92
C ALA A 247 -2.21 -19.62 12.72
N SER A 248 -3.44 -19.92 12.29
CA SER A 248 -4.66 -19.59 13.04
C SER A 248 -4.77 -20.36 14.34
N GLN A 249 -4.39 -21.64 14.34
CA GLN A 249 -4.30 -22.45 15.56
C GLN A 249 -3.31 -21.85 16.56
N GLU A 250 -2.11 -21.48 16.10
CA GLU A 250 -1.07 -20.85 16.93
C GLU A 250 -1.58 -19.54 17.56
N TRP A 251 -2.19 -18.65 16.79
CA TRP A 251 -2.79 -17.42 17.31
C TRP A 251 -3.83 -17.68 18.40
N LEU A 252 -4.75 -18.63 18.17
CA LEU A 252 -5.80 -18.96 19.14
C LEU A 252 -5.22 -19.58 20.42
N THR A 253 -4.15 -20.37 20.31
CA THR A 253 -3.42 -20.91 21.45
C THR A 253 -2.74 -19.82 22.27
N GLN A 254 -2.08 -18.88 21.59
CA GLN A 254 -1.46 -17.71 22.25
C GLN A 254 -2.50 -16.87 23.02
N LEU A 255 -3.67 -16.61 22.44
CA LEU A 255 -4.76 -15.89 23.13
C LEU A 255 -5.24 -16.60 24.41
N LEU A 256 -5.16 -17.95 24.46
CA LEU A 256 -5.47 -18.70 25.69
C LEU A 256 -4.39 -18.49 26.77
N GLU A 257 -3.14 -18.51 26.39
CA GLU A 257 -2.00 -18.30 27.29
C GLU A 257 -2.01 -16.90 27.90
N GLU A 258 -2.23 -15.85 27.08
CA GLU A 258 -2.34 -14.46 27.52
C GLU A 258 -3.48 -14.26 28.54
N ARG A 259 -4.62 -14.94 28.35
CA ARG A 259 -5.73 -14.90 29.31
C ARG A 259 -5.43 -15.62 30.62
N SER A 260 -4.59 -16.66 30.57
CA SER A 260 -4.21 -17.44 31.75
C SER A 260 -3.12 -16.75 32.58
N HIS A 261 -2.36 -15.85 31.95
CA HIS A 261 -1.31 -15.06 32.56
C HIS A 261 -1.50 -13.56 32.16
N PRO A 262 -2.53 -12.88 32.70
CA PRO A 262 -2.67 -11.46 32.44
C PRO A 262 -1.41 -10.76 32.92
N GLU A 263 -0.65 -10.13 31.99
CA GLU A 263 0.47 -9.29 32.35
C GLU A 263 -0.02 -8.24 33.35
N THR A 264 0.58 -8.24 34.53
CA THR A 264 0.33 -7.20 35.54
C THR A 264 0.81 -5.86 34.94
N PRO A 265 -0.01 -4.80 34.97
CA PRO A 265 0.29 -3.51 34.35
C PRO A 265 1.52 -2.81 34.94
#